data_c3e38c12a02dcf4ea96a21a528b8560b
#
_entry.id   c3e38c12a02dcf4ea96a21a528b8560b
#
_cell.length_a   1.000
_cell.length_b   1.000
_cell.length_c   1.000
_cell.angle_alpha   90.00
_cell.angle_beta   90.00
_cell.angle_gamma   90.00
#
_symmetry.space_group_name_H-M   'P 1'
#
loop_
_entity.id
_entity.type
_entity.pdbx_description
1 polymer ?
#
loop_
_entity_poly.entity_id
_entity_poly.type
_entity_poly.pdbx_seq_one_letter_code
_entity_poly.pdbx_strand_id
1 'polypeptide(L)'
;MTITIRQKALANDNISLYLDIYDGGKRKFEFLSLYLLPEVDAETKARNEETLQRAHQIKAERILHPETIPEVGHLMIVKEIPNDESPEVLD
;
A
#
# COMPACT_ATOMS: atom_id res chain seq x y z
N MET A 1 -12.10 1.42 -12.76
CA MET A 1 -10.83 1.27 -12.01
C MET A 1 -11.11 1.21 -10.53
N THR A 2 -10.46 0.28 -9.84
CA THR A 2 -10.63 0.10 -8.41
C THR A 2 -9.28 0.25 -7.74
N ILE A 3 -9.20 1.06 -6.69
CA ILE A 3 -7.96 1.24 -5.94
C ILE A 3 -8.22 0.91 -4.49
N THR A 4 -7.43 -0.02 -3.95
CA THR A 4 -7.57 -0.48 -2.57
C THR A 4 -6.24 -0.29 -1.86
N ILE A 5 -6.28 0.27 -0.65
CA ILE A 5 -5.10 0.36 0.19
C ILE A 5 -4.90 -0.99 0.86
N ARG A 6 -3.70 -1.54 0.71
CA ARG A 6 -3.38 -2.83 1.31
C ARG A 6 -2.14 -2.72 2.17
N GLN A 7 -1.93 -3.73 3.00
CA GLN A 7 -0.85 -3.74 3.98
C GLN A 7 0.00 -4.98 3.75
N LYS A 8 1.31 -4.81 3.89
CA LYS A 8 2.25 -5.93 3.79
C LYS A 8 3.11 -5.92 5.04
N ALA A 9 3.08 -7.01 5.80
CA ALA A 9 3.88 -7.13 7.01
C ALA A 9 5.36 -7.25 6.67
N LEU A 10 6.18 -6.55 7.42
CA LEU A 10 7.63 -6.59 7.26
C LEU A 10 8.26 -7.36 8.41
N ALA A 11 9.53 -7.72 8.24
CA ALA A 11 10.21 -8.56 9.22
C ALA A 11 10.38 -7.88 10.58
N ASN A 12 10.39 -6.54 10.59
CA ASN A 12 10.61 -5.79 11.82
C ASN A 12 9.31 -5.32 12.48
N ASP A 13 8.21 -6.02 12.19
CA ASP A 13 6.86 -5.71 12.70
C ASP A 13 6.28 -4.42 12.21
N ASN A 14 6.94 -3.74 11.29
CA ASN A 14 6.35 -2.61 10.60
C ASN A 14 5.46 -3.12 9.47
N ILE A 15 4.57 -2.27 8.99
CA ILE A 15 3.66 -2.63 7.92
C ILE A 15 3.84 -1.63 6.79
N SER A 16 4.11 -2.13 5.59
CA SER A 16 4.25 -1.30 4.41
C SER A 16 2.88 -1.13 3.76
N LEU A 17 2.54 0.09 3.39
CA LEU A 17 1.27 0.38 2.72
C LEU A 17 1.49 0.46 1.22
N TYR A 18 0.54 -0.09 0.47
CA TYR A 18 0.60 -0.01 -0.97
C TYR A 18 -0.82 0.06 -1.53
N LEU A 19 -0.91 0.50 -2.77
CA LEU A 19 -2.17 0.56 -3.49
C LEU A 19 -2.26 -0.64 -4.43
N ASP A 20 -3.41 -1.31 -4.39
CA ASP A 20 -3.75 -2.38 -5.31
C ASP A 20 -4.69 -1.77 -6.33
N ILE A 21 -4.21 -1.56 -7.54
CA ILE A 21 -4.94 -0.85 -8.59
C ILE A 21 -5.37 -1.86 -9.64
N TYR A 22 -6.67 -1.99 -9.84
CA TYR A 22 -7.21 -2.92 -10.82
C TYR A 22 -7.96 -2.13 -11.88
N ASP A 23 -7.59 -2.30 -13.14
CA ASP A 23 -8.19 -1.55 -14.23
C ASP A 23 -8.13 -2.36 -15.51
N GLY A 24 -9.31 -2.61 -16.09
CA GLY A 24 -9.39 -3.27 -17.37
C GLY A 24 -8.75 -4.63 -17.42
N GLY A 25 -8.89 -5.40 -16.36
CA GLY A 25 -8.31 -6.74 -16.32
C GLY A 25 -6.85 -6.77 -15.94
N LYS A 26 -6.26 -5.60 -15.68
CA LYS A 26 -4.86 -5.51 -15.30
C LYS A 26 -4.75 -5.04 -13.86
N ARG A 27 -3.79 -5.59 -13.14
CA ARG A 27 -3.56 -5.25 -11.75
C ARG A 27 -2.17 -4.69 -11.59
N LYS A 28 -2.07 -3.56 -10.88
CA LYS A 28 -0.82 -2.89 -10.60
C LYS A 28 -0.72 -2.66 -9.10
N PHE A 29 0.52 -2.63 -8.60
CA PHE A 29 0.76 -2.32 -7.19
C PHE A 29 1.67 -1.10 -7.12
N GLU A 30 1.29 -0.14 -6.30
CA GLU A 30 2.11 1.04 -6.07
C GLU A 30 2.47 1.10 -4.60
N PHE A 31 3.74 0.88 -4.25
CA PHE A 31 4.19 0.97 -2.87
C PHE A 31 4.42 2.44 -2.54
N LEU A 32 3.88 2.86 -1.41
CA LEU A 32 3.80 4.28 -1.08
C LEU A 32 4.97 4.78 -0.25
N SER A 33 5.85 3.88 0.19
CA SER A 33 6.93 4.20 1.12
C SER A 33 6.37 4.80 2.41
N LEU A 34 5.19 4.35 2.79
CA LEU A 34 4.54 4.70 4.04
C LEU A 34 4.46 3.44 4.89
N TYR A 35 4.75 3.57 6.17
CA TYR A 35 4.84 2.43 7.05
C TYR A 35 4.06 2.67 8.32
N LEU A 36 3.34 1.63 8.78
CA LEU A 36 2.70 1.66 10.08
C LEU A 36 3.63 1.02 11.09
N LEU A 37 3.71 1.62 12.25
CA LEU A 37 4.58 1.16 13.32
C LEU A 37 3.78 0.32 14.32
N PRO A 38 4.43 -0.57 15.10
CA PRO A 38 3.73 -1.23 16.18
C PRO A 38 3.20 -0.18 17.15
N GLU A 39 1.93 -0.32 17.54
CA GLU A 39 1.30 0.70 18.39
C GLU A 39 1.57 0.32 19.85
N VAL A 40 2.59 0.95 20.42
CA VAL A 40 2.98 0.68 21.80
C VAL A 40 2.61 1.83 22.73
N ASP A 41 2.25 3.00 22.19
CA ASP A 41 1.85 4.14 22.99
C ASP A 41 1.01 5.09 22.14
N ALA A 42 0.60 6.20 22.76
CA ALA A 42 -0.27 7.16 22.08
C ALA A 42 0.43 7.85 20.90
N GLU A 43 1.74 8.01 21.01
CA GLU A 43 2.50 8.67 19.95
C GLU A 43 2.55 7.82 18.68
N THR A 44 2.83 6.52 18.81
CA THR A 44 2.86 5.65 17.64
C THR A 44 1.49 5.53 17.03
N LYS A 45 0.44 5.52 17.86
CA LYS A 45 -0.91 5.46 17.33
C LYS A 45 -1.23 6.71 16.52
N ALA A 46 -0.85 7.89 17.04
CA ALA A 46 -1.09 9.13 16.32
C ALA A 46 -0.32 9.18 15.00
N ARG A 47 0.92 8.70 15.01
CA ARG A 47 1.70 8.64 13.78
C ARG A 47 1.06 7.74 12.74
N ASN A 48 0.53 6.59 13.18
CA ASN A 48 -0.12 5.67 12.27
C ASN A 48 -1.37 6.29 11.66
N GLU A 49 -2.11 7.06 12.45
CA GLU A 49 -3.29 7.73 11.92
C GLU A 49 -2.91 8.74 10.85
N GLU A 50 -1.83 9.51 11.06
CA GLU A 50 -1.35 10.44 10.05
C GLU A 50 -0.91 9.70 8.79
N THR A 51 -0.21 8.58 8.97
CA THR A 51 0.27 7.79 7.84
C THR A 51 -0.91 7.27 7.02
N LEU A 52 -1.94 6.77 7.69
CA LEU A 52 -3.12 6.29 6.99
C LEU A 52 -3.84 7.41 6.26
N GLN A 53 -3.92 8.58 6.86
CA GLN A 53 -4.51 9.74 6.18
C GLN A 53 -3.74 10.07 4.91
N ARG A 54 -2.41 10.02 4.99
CA ARG A 54 -1.58 10.28 3.81
C ARG A 54 -1.86 9.25 2.72
N ALA A 55 -1.98 7.98 3.10
CA ALA A 55 -2.27 6.93 2.14
C ALA A 55 -3.63 7.17 1.47
N HIS A 56 -4.62 7.58 2.25
CA HIS A 56 -5.93 7.88 1.68
C HIS A 56 -5.88 9.08 0.75
N GLN A 57 -5.06 10.08 1.06
CA GLN A 57 -4.90 11.24 0.18
C GLN A 57 -4.29 10.81 -1.15
N ILE A 58 -3.28 9.96 -1.11
CA ILE A 58 -2.64 9.48 -2.34
C ILE A 58 -3.64 8.65 -3.15
N LYS A 59 -4.41 7.79 -2.47
CA LYS A 59 -5.42 7.01 -3.15
C LYS A 59 -6.43 7.91 -3.86
N ALA A 60 -6.90 8.96 -3.17
CA ALA A 60 -7.85 9.89 -3.77
C ALA A 60 -7.24 10.59 -4.99
N GLU A 61 -5.97 10.95 -4.88
CA GLU A 61 -5.29 11.60 -5.99
C GLU A 61 -5.20 10.68 -7.20
N ARG A 62 -4.90 9.39 -6.96
CA ARG A 62 -4.82 8.43 -8.07
C ARG A 62 -6.17 8.20 -8.72
N ILE A 63 -7.25 8.26 -7.94
CA ILE A 63 -8.60 8.11 -8.47
C ILE A 63 -8.96 9.31 -9.35
N LEU A 64 -8.65 10.52 -8.87
CA LEU A 64 -8.97 11.74 -9.61
C LEU A 64 -8.05 11.95 -10.81
N HIS A 65 -6.80 11.49 -10.68
CA HIS A 65 -5.78 11.72 -11.71
C HIS A 65 -5.07 10.41 -12.02
N PRO A 66 -5.72 9.49 -12.74
CA PRO A 66 -5.11 8.18 -13.01
C PRO A 66 -3.79 8.29 -13.76
N GLU A 67 -3.57 9.40 -14.47
CA GLU A 67 -2.33 9.59 -15.20
C GLU A 67 -1.11 9.70 -14.26
N THR A 68 -1.33 9.92 -12.96
CA THR A 68 -0.22 9.99 -12.02
C THR A 68 0.23 8.61 -11.53
N ILE A 69 -0.49 7.54 -11.90
CA ILE A 69 -0.14 6.19 -11.47
C ILE A 69 1.17 5.80 -12.17
N PRO A 70 2.20 5.39 -11.38
CA PRO A 70 3.47 5.01 -12.00
C PRO A 70 3.33 3.81 -12.92
N GLU A 71 4.03 3.86 -14.03
CA GLU A 71 4.01 2.76 -14.99
C GLU A 71 5.11 1.75 -14.71
N VAL A 72 6.20 2.20 -14.13
CA VAL A 72 7.36 1.33 -13.93
C VAL A 72 7.39 0.81 -12.53
N GLY A 73 8.00 -0.32 -12.34
CA GLY A 73 8.20 -0.89 -11.02
C GLY A 73 7.08 -1.79 -10.57
N HIS A 74 5.86 -1.43 -10.87
CA HIS A 74 4.74 -2.23 -10.39
C HIS A 74 4.71 -3.63 -10.98
N LEU A 75 5.22 -3.79 -12.20
CA LEU A 75 5.26 -5.12 -12.81
C LEU A 75 6.16 -6.06 -12.03
N MET A 76 7.31 -5.57 -11.61
CA MET A 76 8.22 -6.36 -10.83
C MET A 76 7.64 -6.66 -9.46
N ILE A 77 6.99 -5.68 -8.88
CA ILE A 77 6.39 -5.82 -7.57
C ILE A 77 5.32 -6.88 -7.57
N VAL A 78 4.54 -6.96 -8.63
CA VAL A 78 3.50 -7.96 -8.75
C VAL A 78 4.07 -9.35 -8.62
N LYS A 79 5.24 -9.59 -9.17
CA LYS A 79 5.86 -10.90 -9.08
C LYS A 79 6.31 -11.22 -7.67
N GLU A 80 6.64 -10.21 -6.91
CA GLU A 80 7.17 -10.42 -5.58
C GLU A 80 6.07 -10.71 -4.56
N ILE A 81 4.93 -10.09 -4.76
CA ILE A 81 3.89 -10.11 -3.75
C ILE A 81 3.22 -11.45 -3.56
N PRO A 82 2.93 -12.16 -4.62
CA PRO A 82 2.11 -13.36 -4.44
C PRO A 82 2.70 -14.30 -3.49
N ASN A 83 2.91 -14.16 -2.77
CA ASN A 83 3.33 -15.00 -1.81
C ASN A 83 2.66 -14.75 -0.64
N ASP A 84 2.17 -14.22 -0.73
CA ASP A 84 1.68 -13.87 0.27
C ASP A 84 0.72 -13.61 0.58
N GLU A 85 0.33 -13.64 0.25
CA GLU A 85 -0.29 -13.52 0.59
C GLU A 85 -0.73 -13.20 0.95
N SER A 86 -0.78 -13.24 0.97
CA SER A 86 -0.96 -12.91 1.43
C SER A 86 -1.16 -12.44 1.82
N PRO A 87 -1.44 -12.46 2.04
CA PRO A 87 -1.36 -11.88 2.68
C PRO A 87 -1.33 -11.87 3.30
N GLU A 88 -1.46 -12.03 3.35
CA GLU A 88 -1.19 -12.11 3.81
C GLU A 88 -0.57 -12.21 4.26
N VAL A 89 -0.53 -12.29 4.41
CA VAL A 89 0.19 -12.41 4.72
C VAL A 89 0.89 -12.65 5.05
N LEU A 90 1.05 -12.80 5.29
CA LEU A 90 1.77 -13.05 5.51
C LEU A 90 2.48 -13.27 5.64
N ASP A 91 2.76 -13.26 5.73
CA ASP A 91 3.49 -13.47 5.61
C ASP A 91 3.88 -13.81 5.79
#